data_e341ec421c937fc77fdd7312567ff537
#
_entry.id   e341ec421c937fc77fdd7312567ff537
#
_cell.length_a   1.000
_cell.length_b   1.000
_cell.length_c   1.000
_cell.angle_alpha   90.00
_cell.angle_beta   90.00
_cell.angle_gamma   90.00
#
_symmetry.space_group_name_H-M   'P 1'
#
loop_
_entity.id
_entity.type
_entity.pdbx_description
1 polymer ?
#
loop_
_entity_poly.entity_id
_entity_poly.type
_entity_poly.pdbx_seq_one_letter_code
_entity_poly.pdbx_strand_id
1 'polypeptide(L)'
;MTKVCEAYCSKELSDRLFTDGYHGDNINGLHIPGDEYDINGYYISQACAMRWLREEKGVYINIRMTFHEHEYTPTPKLHFVADIYDMNIGQWLDNDIWEETYEKCVDATINYYYDYNKPNIEM
;
A
#
# COMPACT_ATOMS: atom_id res chain seq x y z
N MET A 1 -4.70 26.64 -9.14
CA MET A 1 -4.31 25.32 -9.47
C MET A 1 -4.05 24.47 -8.25
N THR A 2 -4.59 23.28 -8.25
CA THR A 2 -4.46 22.44 -7.11
C THR A 2 -3.14 21.72 -7.14
N LYS A 3 -2.46 21.71 -6.03
CA LYS A 3 -1.21 21.04 -5.96
C LYS A 3 -1.47 19.59 -5.58
N VAL A 4 -0.93 18.69 -6.35
CA VAL A 4 -1.08 17.28 -6.08
C VAL A 4 0.03 16.86 -5.14
N CYS A 5 -0.34 16.32 -4.00
CA CYS A 5 0.65 15.89 -3.04
C CYS A 5 0.77 14.39 -3.06
N GLU A 6 1.99 13.93 -2.94
CA GLU A 6 2.24 12.51 -2.91
C GLU A 6 1.83 11.96 -1.56
N ALA A 7 1.18 10.82 -1.54
CA ALA A 7 0.84 10.16 -0.30
C ALA A 7 1.97 9.20 0.08
N TYR A 8 2.29 9.14 1.34
CA TYR A 8 3.39 8.31 1.81
C TYR A 8 2.89 7.20 2.73
N CYS A 9 3.59 6.10 2.72
CA CYS A 9 3.32 5.02 3.63
C CYS A 9 3.64 5.47 5.04
N SER A 10 3.04 4.84 6.03
CA SER A 10 3.38 5.13 7.41
C SER A 10 4.83 4.77 7.68
N LYS A 11 5.37 5.26 8.78
CA LYS A 11 6.75 4.96 9.10
C LYS A 11 6.94 3.47 9.32
N GLU A 12 6.00 2.85 10.00
CA GLU A 12 6.08 1.43 10.25
C GLU A 12 6.06 0.63 8.96
N LEU A 13 5.22 1.02 8.03
CA LEU A 13 5.16 0.33 6.74
C LEU A 13 6.40 0.59 5.93
N SER A 14 6.91 1.82 5.96
CA SER A 14 8.15 2.14 5.26
C SER A 14 9.30 1.28 5.79
N ASP A 15 9.35 1.08 7.10
CA ASP A 15 10.38 0.25 7.70
C ASP A 15 10.24 -1.21 7.22
N ARG A 16 9.03 -1.70 7.10
CA ARG A 16 8.82 -3.06 6.59
C ARG A 16 9.31 -3.19 5.16
N LEU A 17 9.03 -2.18 4.34
CA LEU A 17 9.46 -2.20 2.95
C LEU A 17 10.97 -2.16 2.84
N PHE A 18 11.63 -1.31 3.63
CA PHE A 18 13.08 -1.26 3.62
C PHE A 18 13.66 -2.59 4.07
N THR A 19 13.08 -3.20 5.08
CA THR A 19 13.55 -4.49 5.55
C THR A 19 13.39 -5.56 4.48
N ASP A 20 12.35 -5.43 3.67
CA ASP A 20 12.08 -6.39 2.60
C ASP A 20 12.93 -6.15 1.35
N GLY A 21 13.74 -5.13 1.35
CA GLY A 21 14.66 -4.91 0.24
C GLY A 21 14.39 -3.68 -0.62
N TYR A 22 13.43 -2.87 -0.26
CA TYR A 22 13.13 -1.67 -1.03
C TYR A 22 14.30 -0.71 -0.95
N HIS A 23 14.76 -0.24 -2.09
CA HIS A 23 15.87 0.69 -2.15
C HIS A 23 15.48 2.04 -2.73
N GLY A 24 14.24 2.28 -2.83
CA GLY A 24 13.75 3.52 -3.41
C GLY A 24 13.84 3.46 -4.92
N ASP A 25 13.55 4.57 -5.52
CA ASP A 25 13.64 4.66 -6.94
C ASP A 25 15.03 5.03 -7.33
N ASN A 26 15.97 4.59 -6.58
CA ASN A 26 17.32 4.89 -6.85
C ASN A 26 17.86 3.89 -7.84
N ILE A 27 17.02 3.27 -8.56
CA ILE A 27 17.42 2.40 -9.59
C ILE A 27 18.09 3.26 -10.59
N ASN A 28 19.16 2.91 -11.08
CA ASN A 28 19.91 3.69 -12.02
C ASN A 28 20.52 4.91 -11.38
N GLY A 29 20.62 4.93 -10.10
CA GLY A 29 21.26 6.02 -9.42
C GLY A 29 20.44 7.27 -9.28
N LEU A 30 19.14 7.19 -9.60
CA LEU A 30 18.34 8.35 -9.48
C LEU A 30 17.64 8.35 -8.17
N HIS A 31 17.94 9.30 -7.39
CA HIS A 31 17.27 9.50 -6.13
C HIS A 31 16.32 10.67 -6.29
N ILE A 32 15.08 10.49 -5.94
CA ILE A 32 14.12 11.58 -6.07
C ILE A 32 14.03 12.27 -4.74
N PRO A 33 14.53 13.47 -4.65
CA PRO A 33 14.55 14.18 -3.38
C PRO A 33 13.14 14.40 -2.86
N GLY A 34 12.96 14.16 -1.60
CA GLY A 34 11.67 14.39 -0.99
C GLY A 34 10.69 13.28 -1.20
N ASP A 35 11.09 12.26 -1.89
CA ASP A 35 10.20 11.22 -2.22
C ASP A 35 10.19 10.17 -1.16
N GLU A 36 11.25 9.51 -0.91
CA GLU A 36 11.32 8.58 0.15
C GLU A 36 11.81 9.23 1.39
N TYR A 37 12.25 10.45 1.35
CA TYR A 37 12.79 11.11 2.49
C TYR A 37 12.03 12.37 2.77
N ASP A 38 11.45 12.46 3.91
CA ASP A 38 10.94 13.75 4.34
C ASP A 38 11.97 14.25 5.34
N ILE A 39 11.59 15.07 6.24
CA ILE A 39 12.48 15.62 7.20
C ILE A 39 13.04 14.55 8.06
N ASN A 40 12.33 13.49 8.27
CA ASN A 40 12.78 12.36 9.05
C ASN A 40 13.40 11.31 8.17
N GLY A 41 13.36 11.51 6.89
CA GLY A 41 14.17 10.78 5.96
C GLY A 41 13.73 9.41 5.53
N TYR A 42 12.59 8.93 5.92
CA TYR A 42 12.32 7.54 5.68
C TYR A 42 10.89 7.18 5.36
N TYR A 43 10.24 7.99 4.56
CA TYR A 43 8.89 7.65 4.16
C TYR A 43 8.87 7.30 2.68
N ILE A 44 8.30 6.16 2.35
CA ILE A 44 8.21 5.69 0.98
C ILE A 44 6.87 6.11 0.41
N SER A 45 6.84 6.65 -0.80
CA SER A 45 5.56 7.02 -1.40
C SER A 45 4.75 5.77 -1.66
N GLN A 46 3.44 5.90 -1.54
CA GLN A 46 2.55 4.75 -1.74
C GLN A 46 2.61 4.26 -3.17
N ALA A 47 2.72 5.18 -4.12
CA ALA A 47 2.80 4.79 -5.53
C ALA A 47 4.07 3.98 -5.80
N CYS A 48 5.18 4.41 -5.23
CA CYS A 48 6.43 3.68 -5.42
C CYS A 48 6.38 2.33 -4.73
N ALA A 49 5.75 2.26 -3.57
CA ALA A 49 5.65 1.00 -2.85
C ALA A 49 4.82 -0.01 -3.64
N MET A 50 3.69 0.42 -4.18
CA MET A 50 2.84 -0.50 -4.94
C MET A 50 3.53 -0.96 -6.22
N ARG A 51 4.25 -0.06 -6.88
CA ARG A 51 4.97 -0.41 -8.08
C ARG A 51 6.09 -1.40 -7.78
N TRP A 52 6.81 -1.17 -6.70
CA TRP A 52 7.91 -2.05 -6.32
C TRP A 52 7.39 -3.45 -5.97
N LEU A 53 6.27 -3.52 -5.25
CA LEU A 53 5.68 -4.81 -4.92
C LEU A 53 5.26 -5.55 -6.19
N ARG A 54 4.72 -4.83 -7.16
CA ARG A 54 4.32 -5.45 -8.41
C ARG A 54 5.53 -5.97 -9.19
N GLU A 55 6.56 -5.15 -9.28
CA GLU A 55 7.70 -5.48 -10.12
C GLU A 55 8.68 -6.44 -9.45
N GLU A 56 8.88 -6.30 -8.16
CA GLU A 56 9.86 -7.12 -7.48
C GLU A 56 9.26 -8.31 -6.75
N LYS A 57 8.05 -8.22 -6.31
CA LYS A 57 7.44 -9.30 -5.54
C LYS A 57 6.28 -9.98 -6.25
N GLY A 58 5.86 -9.46 -7.39
CA GLY A 58 4.74 -10.06 -8.13
C GLY A 58 3.41 -9.88 -7.44
N VAL A 59 3.26 -8.84 -6.65
CA VAL A 59 2.05 -8.59 -5.90
C VAL A 59 1.34 -7.41 -6.52
N TYR A 60 0.14 -7.64 -7.02
CA TYR A 60 -0.65 -6.62 -7.70
C TYR A 60 -1.76 -6.16 -6.78
N ILE A 61 -1.81 -4.86 -6.54
CA ILE A 61 -2.80 -4.28 -5.65
C ILE A 61 -3.68 -3.32 -6.44
N ASN A 62 -4.97 -3.48 -6.32
CA ASN A 62 -5.93 -2.59 -6.95
C ASN A 62 -6.84 -2.05 -5.86
N ILE A 63 -6.92 -0.73 -5.75
CA ILE A 63 -7.78 -0.11 -4.77
C ILE A 63 -9.04 0.37 -5.48
N ARG A 64 -10.18 -0.11 -5.04
CA ARG A 64 -11.45 0.23 -5.68
C ARG A 64 -12.29 1.05 -4.75
N MET A 65 -12.99 1.97 -5.34
CA MET A 65 -13.94 2.78 -4.65
C MET A 65 -15.27 2.06 -4.64
N THR A 66 -15.94 2.02 -3.52
CA THR A 66 -17.23 1.39 -3.44
C THR A 66 -18.13 2.18 -2.50
N PHE A 67 -19.42 2.04 -2.67
CA PHE A 67 -20.37 2.70 -1.82
C PHE A 67 -21.02 1.68 -0.90
N HIS A 68 -21.14 2.05 0.34
CA HIS A 68 -21.82 1.20 1.31
C HIS A 68 -23.13 1.86 1.64
N GLU A 69 -24.21 1.20 1.28
CA GLU A 69 -25.52 1.71 1.59
C GLU A 69 -26.02 1.03 2.82
N HIS A 70 -26.32 1.82 3.81
CA HIS A 70 -26.87 1.30 5.04
C HIS A 70 -28.33 1.63 4.95
N GLU A 71 -29.18 0.69 5.23
CA GLU A 71 -30.58 0.97 5.08
C GLU A 71 -31.08 2.07 5.96
N TYR A 72 -30.40 2.40 6.99
CA TYR A 72 -30.81 3.48 7.87
C TYR A 72 -30.07 4.79 7.61
N THR A 73 -29.23 4.82 6.59
CA THR A 73 -28.52 6.05 6.27
C THR A 73 -29.01 6.54 4.93
N PRO A 74 -29.48 7.75 4.86
CA PRO A 74 -29.99 8.27 3.60
C PRO A 74 -28.90 8.50 2.55
N THR A 75 -27.65 8.64 2.97
CA THR A 75 -26.60 8.91 2.03
C THR A 75 -25.59 7.76 2.02
N PRO A 76 -25.28 7.24 0.87
CA PRO A 76 -24.28 6.18 0.79
C PRO A 76 -22.92 6.71 1.22
N LYS A 77 -22.17 5.89 1.93
CA LYS A 77 -20.83 6.25 2.32
C LYS A 77 -19.85 5.67 1.37
N LEU A 78 -18.87 6.48 1.00
CA LEU A 78 -17.83 6.03 0.11
C LEU A 78 -16.75 5.32 0.89
N HIS A 79 -16.36 4.17 0.42
CA HIS A 79 -15.28 3.40 1.04
C HIS A 79 -14.31 2.95 -0.03
N PHE A 80 -13.16 2.53 0.40
CA PHE A 80 -12.16 1.97 -0.51
C PHE A 80 -11.84 0.55 -0.05
N VAL A 81 -11.80 -0.35 -1.00
CA VAL A 81 -11.49 -1.75 -0.73
C VAL A 81 -10.34 -2.17 -1.64
N ALA A 82 -9.72 -3.27 -1.29
CA ALA A 82 -8.53 -3.71 -1.99
C ALA A 82 -8.69 -5.08 -2.61
N ASP A 83 -8.13 -5.21 -3.81
CA ASP A 83 -8.00 -6.51 -4.46
C ASP A 83 -6.51 -6.77 -4.54
N ILE A 84 -6.05 -7.89 -4.03
CA ILE A 84 -4.64 -8.23 -4.01
C ILE A 84 -4.46 -9.55 -4.74
N TYR A 85 -3.63 -9.53 -5.77
CA TYR A 85 -3.33 -10.75 -6.51
C TYR A 85 -1.86 -11.08 -6.32
N ASP A 86 -1.57 -12.27 -5.85
CA ASP A 86 -0.19 -12.70 -5.64
C ASP A 86 0.18 -13.65 -6.75
N MET A 87 1.06 -13.20 -7.64
CA MET A 87 1.48 -14.01 -8.78
C MET A 87 2.28 -15.23 -8.35
N ASN A 88 2.89 -15.19 -7.19
CA ASN A 88 3.72 -16.30 -6.75
C ASN A 88 2.88 -17.53 -6.42
N ILE A 89 1.67 -17.31 -5.97
CA ILE A 89 0.78 -18.43 -5.68
C ILE A 89 -0.39 -18.47 -6.65
N GLY A 90 -0.48 -17.50 -7.55
CA GLY A 90 -1.53 -17.48 -8.56
C GLY A 90 -2.92 -17.33 -7.99
N GLN A 91 -3.07 -16.56 -6.95
CA GLN A 91 -4.36 -16.42 -6.28
C GLN A 91 -4.62 -15.02 -5.82
N TRP A 92 -5.90 -14.69 -5.76
CA TRP A 92 -6.32 -13.47 -5.09
C TRP A 92 -6.29 -13.74 -3.60
N LEU A 93 -5.86 -12.77 -2.83
CA LEU A 93 -5.82 -12.89 -1.38
C LEU A 93 -7.13 -12.37 -0.82
N ASP A 94 -7.81 -13.23 -0.08
CA ASP A 94 -9.04 -12.83 0.57
C ASP A 94 -8.73 -11.85 1.67
N ASN A 95 -9.46 -10.78 1.72
CA ASN A 95 -9.27 -9.79 2.76
C ASN A 95 -10.59 -9.06 2.96
N ASP A 96 -10.71 -8.42 4.12
CA ASP A 96 -11.89 -7.60 4.38
C ASP A 96 -11.44 -6.20 4.68
N ILE A 97 -10.42 -5.72 3.97
CA ILE A 97 -9.93 -4.39 4.14
C ILE A 97 -10.89 -3.40 3.52
N TRP A 98 -11.32 -2.43 4.28
CA TRP A 98 -12.02 -1.30 3.74
C TRP A 98 -11.67 -0.09 4.61
N GLU A 99 -11.51 1.04 3.98
CA GLU A 99 -11.12 2.25 4.68
C GLU A 99 -11.86 3.44 4.11
N GLU A 100 -11.86 4.50 4.87
CA GLU A 100 -12.58 5.68 4.45
C GLU A 100 -11.78 6.52 3.47
N THR A 101 -10.50 6.33 3.36
CA THR A 101 -9.70 7.08 2.41
C THR A 101 -8.84 6.13 1.59
N TYR A 102 -8.47 6.59 0.41
CA TYR A 102 -7.62 5.81 -0.49
C TYR A 102 -6.29 5.52 0.20
N GLU A 103 -5.71 6.53 0.82
CA GLU A 103 -4.37 6.39 1.40
C GLU A 103 -4.36 5.41 2.57
N LYS A 104 -5.39 5.43 3.38
CA LYS A 104 -5.48 4.48 4.48
C LYS A 104 -5.66 3.07 3.95
N CYS A 105 -6.40 2.95 2.84
CA CYS A 105 -6.61 1.64 2.24
C CYS A 105 -5.32 1.07 1.69
N VAL A 106 -4.51 1.90 1.03
CA VAL A 106 -3.22 1.43 0.50
C VAL A 106 -2.33 0.96 1.65
N ASP A 107 -2.24 1.76 2.71
CA ASP A 107 -1.38 1.42 3.83
C ASP A 107 -1.83 0.12 4.48
N ALA A 108 -3.12 -0.01 4.70
CA ALA A 108 -3.67 -1.22 5.31
C ALA A 108 -3.45 -2.44 4.42
N THR A 109 -3.55 -2.25 3.10
CA THR A 109 -3.41 -3.34 2.17
C THR A 109 -1.99 -3.88 2.13
N ILE A 110 -1.01 -2.99 2.09
CA ILE A 110 0.37 -3.44 2.05
C ILE A 110 0.75 -4.08 3.38
N ASN A 111 0.26 -3.53 4.49
CA ASN A 111 0.47 -4.14 5.78
C ASN A 111 -0.16 -5.53 5.84
N TYR A 112 -1.35 -5.69 5.27
CA TYR A 112 -2.01 -6.98 5.22
C TYR A 112 -1.17 -7.99 4.44
N TYR A 113 -0.60 -7.57 3.33
CA TYR A 113 0.25 -8.46 2.55
C TYR A 113 1.44 -8.93 3.38
N TYR A 114 2.06 -8.02 4.11
CA TYR A 114 3.21 -8.41 4.92
C TYR A 114 2.80 -9.30 6.09
N ASP A 115 1.66 -9.05 6.68
CA ASP A 115 1.19 -9.90 7.78
C ASP A 115 0.80 -11.29 7.26
N TYR A 116 0.22 -11.34 6.07
CA TYR A 116 -0.18 -12.58 5.47
C TYR A 116 1.05 -13.43 5.15
N ASN A 117 2.10 -12.80 4.65
CA ASN A 117 3.31 -13.50 4.27
C ASN A 117 4.33 -13.63 5.37
N LYS A 118 3.95 -13.26 6.57
CA LYS A 118 4.88 -13.33 7.65
C LYS A 118 5.27 -14.76 7.86
N PRO A 119 6.53 -15.07 7.94
CA PRO A 119 6.95 -16.44 8.15
C PRO A 119 6.43 -16.92 9.49
N ASN A 120 5.90 -18.12 9.47
CA ASN A 120 5.38 -18.66 10.67
C ASN A 120 6.50 -19.20 11.49
N ILE A 121 7.15 -18.38 12.22
CA ILE A 121 8.25 -18.78 13.00
C ILE A 121 7.82 -19.05 14.34
N GLU A 122 6.80 -19.73 14.58
CA GLU A 122 6.38 -19.95 15.78
C GLU A 122 7.21 -20.86 16.39
N MET A 123 7.61 -20.70 17.37
CA MET A 123 8.50 -21.58 17.98
C MET A 123 8.15 -21.86 19.31
#